data_89c411d0d2bdfbce572891728b215af9
#
_entry.id   89c411d0d2bdfbce572891728b215af9
#
_cell.length_a   1.000
_cell.length_b   1.000
_cell.length_c   1.000
_cell.angle_alpha   90.00
_cell.angle_beta   90.00
_cell.angle_gamma   90.00
#
_symmetry.space_group_name_H-M   'P 1'
#
loop_
_entity.id
_entity.type
_entity.pdbx_description
1 polymer ?
#
loop_
_entity_poly.entity_id
_entity_poly.type
_entity_poly.pdbx_seq_one_letter_code
_entity_poly.pdbx_strand_id
1 'polypeptide(L)'
;MQQSDRIYRDSRFVYCYDWKSFRGNLLRAARDSQSIGKRIGRQLAAEEQIQDLHVVGVSVGAFAADSCVKEFSRLRRVDSRYAANKNLGGKKSIHSRLTLLDPFTSRGIFGNGYGMRFFGTEADFCEQYMNTDDPVPSTNSPLPLAHVYDVTSSRQRNSFMPSPGDSMHSWPAAYFGLNWVDKIDPRTKNPFFKPCHKDKPRGELTKVD
;
A
#
# COMPACT_ATOMS: atom_id res chain seq x y z
N MET A 1 19.19 -9.31 7.05
CA MET A 1 17.94 -8.56 7.28
C MET A 1 18.36 -7.28 7.99
N GLN A 2 18.52 -6.19 7.26
CA GLN A 2 18.78 -4.88 7.87
C GLN A 2 17.42 -4.23 8.12
N GLN A 3 17.01 -4.21 9.36
CA GLN A 3 15.85 -3.52 9.85
C GLN A 3 16.29 -2.08 10.16
N SER A 4 15.87 -1.11 9.38
CA SER A 4 16.08 0.29 9.75
C SER A 4 14.87 0.74 10.56
N ASP A 5 14.96 0.60 11.88
CA ASP A 5 13.95 1.11 12.80
C ASP A 5 14.10 2.63 12.90
N ARG A 6 13.16 3.37 12.32
CA ARG A 6 12.99 4.78 12.66
C ARG A 6 11.81 4.91 13.62
N ILE A 7 12.11 5.08 14.89
CA ILE A 7 11.12 5.36 15.94
C ILE A 7 10.76 6.84 15.85
N TYR A 8 9.54 7.15 15.45
CA TYR A 8 8.97 8.49 15.61
C TYR A 8 8.29 8.60 16.98
N ARG A 9 8.46 9.76 17.65
CA ARG A 9 8.01 10.01 19.04
C ARG A 9 6.48 9.95 19.29
N ASP A 10 5.67 9.59 18.32
CA ASP A 10 4.20 9.65 18.35
C ASP A 10 3.56 8.27 18.28
N SER A 11 3.90 7.31 19.12
CA SER A 11 3.22 5.98 19.16
C SER A 11 2.98 5.30 17.80
N ARG A 12 3.63 5.77 16.76
CA ARG A 12 3.59 5.21 15.40
C ARG A 12 4.90 4.49 15.11
N PHE A 13 4.78 3.24 14.71
CA PHE A 13 5.93 2.45 14.28
C PHE A 13 5.94 2.40 12.76
N VAL A 14 7.07 2.76 12.13
CA VAL A 14 7.28 2.65 10.69
C VAL A 14 8.33 1.60 10.43
N TYR A 15 7.97 0.57 9.67
CA TYR A 15 8.86 -0.50 9.27
C TYR A 15 9.03 -0.49 7.76
N CYS A 16 10.27 -0.58 7.30
CA CYS A 16 10.59 -0.80 5.90
C CYS A 16 11.08 -2.23 5.71
N TYR A 17 10.42 -2.98 4.84
CA TYR A 17 10.82 -4.33 4.49
C TYR A 17 11.47 -4.34 3.11
N ASP A 18 12.80 -4.49 3.08
CA ASP A 18 13.57 -4.62 1.84
C ASP A 18 13.87 -6.11 1.57
N TRP A 19 13.36 -6.60 0.44
CA TRP A 19 13.50 -8.00 0.02
C TRP A 19 14.33 -8.13 -1.25
N LYS A 20 15.60 -7.81 -1.17
CA LYS A 20 16.55 -7.74 -2.31
C LYS A 20 16.67 -9.01 -3.16
N SER A 21 16.34 -10.17 -2.59
CA SER A 21 16.69 -11.47 -3.16
C SER A 21 15.97 -11.84 -4.47
N PHE A 22 14.95 -11.09 -4.93
CA PHE A 22 14.10 -11.48 -6.06
C PHE A 22 13.99 -10.42 -7.15
N ARG A 23 14.75 -9.36 -7.08
CA ARG A 23 14.65 -8.21 -8.01
C ARG A 23 14.87 -8.56 -9.49
N GLY A 24 15.56 -9.65 -9.80
CA GLY A 24 15.86 -10.06 -11.17
C GLY A 24 14.73 -10.81 -11.90
N ASN A 25 13.66 -11.21 -11.20
CA ASN A 25 12.53 -11.93 -11.81
C ASN A 25 11.19 -11.46 -11.23
N LEU A 26 10.55 -10.54 -11.92
CA LEU A 26 9.30 -9.90 -11.46
C LEU A 26 8.16 -10.89 -11.20
N LEU A 27 8.03 -11.93 -12.03
CA LEU A 27 6.94 -12.90 -11.87
C LEU A 27 7.14 -13.80 -10.66
N ARG A 28 8.38 -14.22 -10.41
CA ARG A 28 8.75 -14.94 -9.20
C ARG A 28 8.59 -14.04 -7.98
N ALA A 29 9.05 -12.80 -8.07
CA ALA A 29 8.89 -11.81 -7.03
C ALA A 29 7.42 -11.58 -6.68
N ALA A 30 6.54 -11.43 -7.66
CA ALA A 30 5.09 -11.28 -7.47
C ALA A 30 4.46 -12.47 -6.73
N ARG A 31 4.93 -13.69 -7.01
CA ARG A 31 4.44 -14.90 -6.37
C ARG A 31 4.95 -15.05 -4.92
N ASP A 32 6.25 -14.90 -4.74
CA ASP A 32 6.90 -15.14 -3.45
C ASP A 32 6.57 -14.04 -2.44
N SER A 33 6.37 -12.80 -2.91
CA SER A 33 6.00 -11.66 -2.06
C SER A 33 4.67 -11.84 -1.33
N GLN A 34 3.73 -12.58 -1.90
CA GLN A 34 2.47 -12.88 -1.21
C GLN A 34 2.67 -13.71 0.06
N SER A 35 3.59 -14.67 0.04
CA SER A 35 3.94 -15.46 1.23
C SER A 35 4.61 -14.60 2.29
N ILE A 36 5.44 -13.65 1.86
CA ILE A 36 6.07 -12.66 2.73
C ILE A 36 5.01 -11.77 3.37
N GLY A 37 4.12 -11.20 2.56
CA GLY A 37 3.03 -10.35 3.03
C GLY A 37 2.14 -11.06 4.06
N LYS A 38 1.73 -12.29 3.78
CA LYS A 38 0.95 -13.10 4.74
C LYS A 38 1.69 -13.31 6.06
N ARG A 39 2.99 -13.58 6.02
CA ARG A 39 3.79 -13.76 7.24
C ARG A 39 3.83 -12.45 8.06
N ILE A 40 4.07 -11.33 7.41
CA ILE A 40 4.08 -10.02 8.07
C ILE A 40 2.70 -9.71 8.65
N GLY A 41 1.63 -9.93 7.88
CA GLY A 41 0.25 -9.72 8.33
C GLY A 41 -0.11 -10.54 9.58
N ARG A 42 0.37 -11.80 9.67
CA ARG A 42 0.20 -12.61 10.88
C ARG A 42 0.95 -12.05 12.10
N GLN A 43 2.19 -11.62 11.90
CA GLN A 43 2.98 -11.02 12.96
C GLN A 43 2.31 -9.74 13.48
N LEU A 44 1.87 -8.85 12.58
CA LEU A 44 1.18 -7.62 12.95
C LEU A 44 -0.18 -7.90 13.60
N ALA A 45 -0.91 -8.93 13.16
CA ALA A 45 -2.18 -9.30 13.77
C ALA A 45 -2.03 -9.82 15.22
N ALA A 46 -0.87 -10.34 15.57
CA ALA A 46 -0.56 -10.78 16.94
C ALA A 46 -0.27 -9.62 17.90
N GLU A 47 0.02 -8.43 17.37
CA GLU A 47 0.27 -7.21 18.16
C GLU A 47 -1.05 -6.54 18.52
N GLU A 48 -1.56 -6.81 19.72
CA GLU A 48 -2.89 -6.37 20.18
C GLU A 48 -3.08 -4.85 20.16
N GLN A 49 -2.01 -4.07 20.34
CA GLN A 49 -2.02 -2.62 20.34
C GLN A 49 -2.27 -2.01 18.96
N ILE A 50 -2.06 -2.75 17.86
CA ILE A 50 -2.29 -2.24 16.52
C ILE A 50 -3.80 -2.17 16.25
N GLN A 51 -4.31 -0.96 16.09
CA GLN A 51 -5.70 -0.70 15.72
C GLN A 51 -5.80 -0.21 14.28
N ASP A 52 -4.82 0.57 13.87
CA ASP A 52 -4.73 1.17 12.54
C ASP A 52 -3.47 0.63 11.85
N LEU A 53 -3.65 -0.05 10.72
CA LEU A 53 -2.57 -0.57 9.90
C LEU A 53 -2.55 0.12 8.54
N HIS A 54 -1.45 0.81 8.23
CA HIS A 54 -1.20 1.36 6.90
C HIS A 54 -0.05 0.60 6.24
N VAL A 55 -0.32 0.00 5.09
CA VAL A 55 0.67 -0.73 4.30
C VAL A 55 0.84 -0.06 2.95
N VAL A 56 2.08 0.22 2.59
CA VAL A 56 2.46 0.82 1.31
C VAL A 56 3.21 -0.22 0.48
N GLY A 57 2.78 -0.44 -0.75
CA GLY A 57 3.44 -1.33 -1.70
C GLY A 57 3.86 -0.60 -2.96
N VAL A 58 5.15 -0.71 -3.33
CA VAL A 58 5.70 -0.11 -4.55
C VAL A 58 5.88 -1.20 -5.60
N SER A 59 5.40 -0.97 -6.83
CA SER A 59 5.59 -1.88 -7.94
C SER A 59 5.16 -3.32 -7.60
N VAL A 60 6.04 -4.29 -7.76
CA VAL A 60 5.82 -5.69 -7.38
C VAL A 60 5.58 -5.89 -5.88
N GLY A 61 6.01 -4.96 -5.03
CA GLY A 61 5.71 -4.93 -3.60
C GLY A 61 4.23 -4.81 -3.28
N ALA A 62 3.39 -4.43 -4.25
CA ALA A 62 1.93 -4.41 -4.15
C ALA A 62 1.35 -5.78 -3.73
N PHE A 63 1.94 -6.88 -4.22
CA PHE A 63 1.51 -8.23 -3.83
C PHE A 63 1.76 -8.54 -2.37
N ALA A 64 2.91 -8.11 -1.83
CA ALA A 64 3.21 -8.28 -0.41
C ALA A 64 2.29 -7.40 0.45
N ALA A 65 2.12 -6.14 0.06
CA ALA A 65 1.30 -5.17 0.78
C ALA A 65 -0.16 -5.62 0.85
N ASP A 66 -0.76 -6.00 -0.27
CA ASP A 66 -2.13 -6.51 -0.35
C ASP A 66 -2.31 -7.80 0.48
N SER A 67 -1.37 -8.74 0.37
CA SER A 67 -1.43 -9.99 1.14
C SER A 67 -1.23 -9.77 2.64
N CYS A 68 -0.46 -8.76 3.04
CA CYS A 68 -0.30 -8.35 4.42
C CYS A 68 -1.61 -7.83 5.00
N VAL A 69 -2.26 -6.88 4.31
CA VAL A 69 -3.55 -6.32 4.72
C VAL A 69 -4.62 -7.42 4.80
N LYS A 70 -4.72 -8.27 3.78
CA LYS A 70 -5.68 -9.39 3.77
C LYS A 70 -5.53 -10.30 4.97
N GLU A 71 -4.31 -10.74 5.25
CA GLU A 71 -4.08 -11.68 6.36
C GLU A 71 -4.29 -11.00 7.72
N PHE A 72 -3.85 -9.76 7.88
CA PHE A 72 -4.11 -8.95 9.08
C PHE A 72 -5.60 -8.79 9.33
N SER A 73 -6.35 -8.31 8.32
CA SER A 73 -7.80 -8.09 8.41
C SER A 73 -8.55 -9.38 8.70
N ARG A 74 -8.19 -10.47 8.01
CA ARG A 74 -8.80 -11.79 8.23
C ARG A 74 -8.63 -12.26 9.67
N LEU A 75 -7.43 -12.19 10.22
CA LEU A 75 -7.15 -12.67 11.58
C LEU A 75 -7.82 -11.78 12.63
N ARG A 76 -7.75 -10.47 12.45
CA ARG A 76 -8.28 -9.51 13.43
C ARG A 76 -9.81 -9.41 13.43
N ARG A 77 -10.48 -9.69 12.28
CA ARG A 77 -11.94 -9.64 12.15
C ARG A 77 -12.62 -10.97 12.44
N VAL A 78 -12.02 -12.08 12.01
CA VAL A 78 -12.65 -13.41 12.02
C VAL A 78 -12.17 -14.27 13.16
N ASP A 79 -10.90 -14.24 13.50
CA ASP A 79 -10.35 -15.07 14.56
C ASP A 79 -10.61 -14.43 15.93
N SER A 80 -11.52 -15.05 16.70
CA SER A 80 -11.88 -14.58 18.05
C SER A 80 -10.68 -14.48 19.00
N ARG A 81 -9.60 -15.21 18.74
CA ARG A 81 -8.36 -15.12 19.51
C ARG A 81 -7.68 -13.75 19.35
N TYR A 82 -7.85 -13.11 18.20
CA TYR A 82 -7.34 -11.77 17.90
C TYR A 82 -8.42 -10.68 18.05
N ALA A 83 -9.70 -11.05 17.90
CA ALA A 83 -10.82 -10.11 17.96
C ALA A 83 -11.26 -9.77 19.39
N ALA A 84 -10.87 -10.56 20.38
CA ALA A 84 -11.45 -10.50 21.70
C ALA A 84 -10.43 -10.17 22.79
N ASN A 85 -10.03 -8.94 22.90
CA ASN A 85 -9.76 -8.42 24.24
C ASN A 85 -11.08 -7.80 24.78
N LYS A 86 -11.98 -8.67 25.25
CA LYS A 86 -13.31 -8.31 25.79
C LYS A 86 -13.27 -7.39 27.02
N ASN A 87 -12.08 -7.12 27.55
CA ASN A 87 -11.89 -6.30 28.76
C ASN A 87 -11.67 -4.81 28.48
N LEU A 88 -11.58 -4.39 27.22
CA LEU A 88 -11.54 -2.97 26.86
C LEU A 88 -12.95 -2.58 26.44
N GLY A 89 -13.73 -2.03 27.31
CA GLY A 89 -15.14 -1.68 27.18
C GLY A 89 -15.53 -0.80 25.99
N GLY A 90 -15.49 -1.38 24.83
CA GLY A 90 -15.86 -0.83 23.54
C GLY A 90 -15.14 -1.58 22.43
N LYS A 91 -15.84 -2.08 21.43
CA LYS A 91 -15.23 -2.64 20.20
C LYS A 91 -14.39 -1.55 19.56
N LYS A 92 -13.08 -1.55 19.81
CA LYS A 92 -12.17 -0.70 19.04
C LYS A 92 -12.19 -1.21 17.60
N SER A 93 -12.66 -0.39 16.70
CA SER A 93 -12.65 -0.71 15.28
C SER A 93 -11.19 -0.82 14.81
N ILE A 94 -10.91 -1.89 14.07
CA ILE A 94 -9.61 -2.10 13.44
C ILE A 94 -9.74 -1.59 12.02
N HIS A 95 -8.79 -0.78 11.62
CA HIS A 95 -8.80 -0.16 10.31
C HIS A 95 -7.54 -0.54 9.54
N SER A 96 -7.71 -0.78 8.25
CA SER A 96 -6.63 -1.12 7.34
C SER A 96 -6.62 -0.20 6.13
N ARG A 97 -5.47 0.40 5.85
CA ARG A 97 -5.21 1.20 4.66
C ARG A 97 -4.16 0.54 3.80
N LEU A 98 -4.42 0.49 2.52
CA LEU A 98 -3.51 -0.01 1.49
C LEU A 98 -3.22 1.11 0.49
N THR A 99 -1.95 1.49 0.37
CA THR A 99 -1.49 2.42 -0.66
C THR A 99 -0.60 1.69 -1.65
N LEU A 100 -0.94 1.79 -2.92
CA LEU A 100 -0.25 1.12 -4.01
C LEU A 100 0.37 2.16 -4.94
N LEU A 101 1.69 2.12 -5.06
CA LEU A 101 2.50 3.07 -5.80
C LEU A 101 3.01 2.40 -7.07
N ASP A 102 2.45 2.77 -8.20
CA ASP A 102 2.69 2.17 -9.51
C ASP A 102 2.68 0.63 -9.49
N PRO A 103 1.58 0.02 -9.02
CA PRO A 103 1.54 -1.39 -8.70
C PRO A 103 1.67 -2.28 -9.93
N PHE A 104 2.60 -3.23 -9.90
CA PHE A 104 2.65 -4.32 -10.86
C PHE A 104 1.50 -5.30 -10.60
N THR A 105 0.66 -5.58 -11.60
CA THR A 105 -0.61 -6.30 -11.41
C THR A 105 -0.62 -7.73 -11.94
N SER A 106 0.42 -8.16 -12.69
CA SER A 106 0.48 -9.47 -13.33
C SER A 106 1.22 -10.52 -12.49
N ARG A 107 0.74 -11.75 -12.50
CA ARG A 107 1.41 -12.92 -11.89
C ARG A 107 1.92 -13.92 -12.93
N GLY A 108 2.17 -13.47 -14.16
CA GLY A 108 2.53 -14.33 -15.27
C GLY A 108 1.33 -14.71 -16.16
N ILE A 109 1.55 -15.62 -17.10
CA ILE A 109 0.60 -15.96 -18.17
C ILE A 109 -0.78 -16.36 -17.62
N PHE A 110 -0.81 -17.15 -16.56
CA PHE A 110 -2.06 -17.62 -15.94
C PHE A 110 -2.60 -16.66 -14.85
N GLY A 111 -1.88 -15.60 -14.53
CA GLY A 111 -2.24 -14.61 -13.51
C GLY A 111 -2.26 -13.19 -14.04
N ASN A 112 -2.43 -13.02 -15.34
CA ASN A 112 -2.56 -11.70 -15.95
C ASN A 112 -3.75 -10.95 -15.36
N GLY A 113 -3.55 -9.71 -14.94
CA GLY A 113 -4.57 -8.91 -14.27
C GLY A 113 -4.95 -9.40 -12.85
N TYR A 114 -4.09 -10.17 -12.18
CA TYR A 114 -4.36 -10.59 -10.80
C TYR A 114 -4.66 -9.37 -9.89
N GLY A 115 -3.82 -8.34 -9.95
CA GLY A 115 -4.02 -7.14 -9.15
C GLY A 115 -5.33 -6.44 -9.44
N MET A 116 -5.76 -6.40 -10.72
CA MET A 116 -7.03 -5.83 -11.13
C MET A 116 -8.25 -6.48 -10.46
N ARG A 117 -8.16 -7.76 -10.12
CA ARG A 117 -9.26 -8.51 -9.52
C ARG A 117 -9.19 -8.55 -7.99
N PHE A 118 -7.99 -8.47 -7.43
CA PHE A 118 -7.80 -8.85 -6.04
C PHE A 118 -7.18 -7.78 -5.15
N PHE A 119 -6.45 -6.80 -5.68
CA PHE A 119 -5.86 -5.77 -4.82
C PHE A 119 -6.95 -4.90 -4.19
N GLY A 120 -6.83 -4.70 -2.87
CA GLY A 120 -7.71 -3.86 -2.09
C GLY A 120 -9.02 -4.52 -1.62
N THR A 121 -9.26 -5.82 -1.89
CA THR A 121 -10.51 -6.50 -1.52
C THR A 121 -10.78 -6.50 -0.02
N GLU A 122 -9.74 -6.55 0.82
CA GLU A 122 -9.87 -6.63 2.28
C GLU A 122 -9.40 -5.36 3.00
N ALA A 123 -9.02 -4.32 2.25
CA ALA A 123 -8.66 -3.03 2.82
C ALA A 123 -9.90 -2.17 3.06
N ASP A 124 -9.99 -1.53 4.23
CA ASP A 124 -11.04 -0.55 4.51
C ASP A 124 -10.88 0.68 3.63
N PHE A 125 -9.63 1.09 3.38
CA PHE A 125 -9.29 2.13 2.44
C PHE A 125 -8.17 1.65 1.52
N CYS A 126 -8.38 1.75 0.21
CA CYS A 126 -7.37 1.41 -0.79
C CYS A 126 -7.20 2.58 -1.76
N GLU A 127 -5.95 2.95 -2.03
CA GLU A 127 -5.59 3.97 -3.00
C GLU A 127 -4.45 3.52 -3.89
N GLN A 128 -4.45 4.01 -5.11
CA GLN A 128 -3.40 3.79 -6.10
C GLN A 128 -2.90 5.14 -6.61
N TYR A 129 -1.60 5.28 -6.66
CA TYR A 129 -0.91 6.35 -7.39
C TYR A 129 -0.21 5.72 -8.58
N MET A 130 -0.48 6.22 -9.79
CA MET A 130 0.03 5.64 -11.02
C MET A 130 0.64 6.68 -11.94
N ASN A 131 1.58 6.22 -12.77
CA ASN A 131 2.22 6.98 -13.84
C ASN A 131 1.87 6.31 -15.17
N THR A 132 1.02 6.95 -16.00
CA THR A 132 0.50 6.34 -17.23
C THR A 132 1.53 6.25 -18.35
N ASP A 133 2.63 6.96 -18.28
CA ASP A 133 3.74 6.88 -19.25
C ASP A 133 4.93 6.06 -18.72
N ASP A 134 4.71 5.27 -17.69
CA ASP A 134 5.70 4.31 -17.19
C ASP A 134 5.96 3.19 -18.22
N PRO A 135 7.24 2.89 -18.52
CA PRO A 135 7.58 1.82 -19.43
C PRO A 135 7.39 0.41 -18.85
N VAL A 136 7.15 0.29 -17.54
CA VAL A 136 6.98 -1.03 -16.89
C VAL A 136 5.63 -1.63 -17.24
N PRO A 137 5.59 -2.85 -17.80
CA PRO A 137 4.31 -3.48 -18.17
C PRO A 137 3.41 -3.74 -16.95
N SER A 138 2.10 -3.67 -17.17
CA SER A 138 1.07 -4.02 -16.16
C SER A 138 1.01 -3.08 -14.94
N THR A 139 1.52 -1.84 -15.06
CA THR A 139 1.40 -0.81 -14.03
C THR A 139 0.38 0.28 -14.39
N ASN A 140 0.07 0.45 -15.68
CA ASN A 140 -0.66 1.59 -16.24
C ASN A 140 -2.19 1.42 -16.26
N SER A 141 -2.75 0.61 -15.36
CA SER A 141 -4.20 0.36 -15.34
C SER A 141 -4.82 0.74 -13.99
N PRO A 142 -5.95 1.49 -14.00
CA PRO A 142 -6.67 1.81 -12.78
C PRO A 142 -7.18 0.55 -12.09
N LEU A 143 -6.93 0.44 -10.79
CA LEU A 143 -7.43 -0.67 -9.97
C LEU A 143 -8.90 -0.45 -9.59
N PRO A 144 -9.82 -1.38 -9.89
CA PRO A 144 -11.26 -1.18 -9.65
C PRO A 144 -11.65 -0.97 -8.18
N LEU A 145 -10.82 -1.47 -7.26
CA LEU A 145 -11.10 -1.43 -5.82
C LEU A 145 -10.29 -0.36 -5.07
N ALA A 146 -9.59 0.52 -5.79
CA ALA A 146 -8.81 1.61 -5.22
C ALA A 146 -9.35 2.99 -5.63
N HIS A 147 -9.08 4.00 -4.82
CA HIS A 147 -9.14 5.39 -5.26
C HIS A 147 -7.90 5.66 -6.11
N VAL A 148 -8.07 6.01 -7.38
CA VAL A 148 -6.97 6.04 -8.35
C VAL A 148 -6.57 7.47 -8.65
N TYR A 149 -5.28 7.76 -8.50
CA TYR A 149 -4.66 9.04 -8.78
C TYR A 149 -3.60 8.89 -9.87
N ASP A 150 -3.87 9.47 -11.03
CA ASP A 150 -2.89 9.61 -12.10
C ASP A 150 -2.05 10.87 -11.84
N VAL A 151 -0.80 10.64 -11.46
CA VAL A 151 0.15 11.69 -11.12
C VAL A 151 1.11 12.03 -12.27
N THR A 152 0.84 11.49 -13.46
CA THR A 152 1.68 11.67 -14.65
C THR A 152 1.89 13.13 -15.01
N SER A 153 0.83 13.93 -14.94
CA SER A 153 0.85 15.36 -15.34
C SER A 153 1.06 16.32 -14.16
N SER A 154 1.33 15.80 -12.97
CA SER A 154 1.55 16.66 -11.80
C SER A 154 2.72 17.63 -12.01
N ARG A 155 2.52 18.90 -11.67
CA ARG A 155 3.56 19.94 -11.78
C ARG A 155 4.84 19.61 -11.02
N GLN A 156 4.71 18.89 -9.92
CA GLN A 156 5.86 18.47 -9.10
C GLN A 156 6.78 17.49 -9.85
N ARG A 157 6.27 16.78 -10.87
CA ARG A 157 7.04 15.86 -11.69
C ARG A 157 8.15 16.53 -12.49
N ASN A 158 7.98 17.80 -12.87
CA ASN A 158 8.96 18.54 -13.66
C ASN A 158 10.32 18.69 -12.95
N SER A 159 10.33 18.62 -11.62
CA SER A 159 11.56 18.69 -10.81
C SER A 159 12.04 17.30 -10.33
N PHE A 160 11.32 16.24 -10.67
CA PHE A 160 11.70 14.90 -10.26
C PHE A 160 12.79 14.31 -11.17
N MET A 161 13.87 13.85 -10.56
CA MET A 161 14.95 13.16 -11.23
C MET A 161 15.06 11.76 -10.62
N PRO A 162 14.80 10.68 -11.39
CA PRO A 162 15.01 9.33 -10.89
C PRO A 162 16.47 9.09 -10.51
N SER A 163 16.72 8.26 -9.51
CA SER A 163 18.06 7.86 -9.12
C SER A 163 18.76 7.10 -10.27
N PRO A 164 20.11 7.11 -10.34
CA PRO A 164 20.82 6.33 -11.33
C PRO A 164 20.40 4.86 -11.35
N GLY A 165 20.00 4.36 -12.51
CA GLY A 165 19.49 2.99 -12.68
C GLY A 165 18.00 2.81 -12.37
N ASP A 166 17.32 3.86 -11.96
CA ASP A 166 15.86 3.91 -11.77
C ASP A 166 15.17 4.54 -13.00
N SER A 167 13.85 4.51 -13.03
CA SER A 167 13.06 5.11 -14.11
C SER A 167 11.94 5.99 -13.54
N MET A 168 11.15 6.59 -14.43
CA MET A 168 9.94 7.34 -14.03
C MET A 168 8.88 6.47 -13.33
N HIS A 169 9.07 5.16 -13.30
CA HIS A 169 8.32 4.22 -12.44
C HIS A 169 8.39 4.55 -10.95
N SER A 170 9.47 5.19 -10.51
CA SER A 170 9.60 5.63 -9.11
C SER A 170 8.87 6.96 -8.79
N TRP A 171 8.34 7.66 -9.82
CA TRP A 171 7.66 8.94 -9.63
C TRP A 171 6.43 8.87 -8.68
N PRO A 172 5.50 7.90 -8.80
CA PRO A 172 4.37 7.81 -7.87
C PRO A 172 4.79 7.65 -6.40
N ALA A 173 5.92 6.97 -6.15
CA ALA A 173 6.46 6.84 -4.80
C ALA A 173 7.00 8.18 -4.28
N ALA A 174 7.73 8.92 -5.12
CA ALA A 174 8.21 10.26 -4.79
C ALA A 174 7.05 11.24 -4.56
N TYR A 175 6.06 11.23 -5.45
CA TYR A 175 4.85 12.04 -5.33
C TYR A 175 4.12 11.78 -4.02
N PHE A 176 3.91 10.53 -3.69
CA PHE A 176 3.26 10.14 -2.44
C PHE A 176 4.05 10.65 -1.23
N GLY A 177 5.37 10.46 -1.20
CA GLY A 177 6.23 10.96 -0.13
C GLY A 177 6.16 12.49 0.06
N LEU A 178 6.19 13.24 -1.04
CA LEU A 178 6.10 14.70 -1.02
C LEU A 178 4.74 15.22 -0.53
N ASN A 179 3.66 14.51 -0.85
CA ASN A 179 2.30 14.98 -0.58
C ASN A 179 1.68 14.40 0.69
N TRP A 180 2.14 13.22 1.11
CA TRP A 180 1.64 12.55 2.31
C TRP A 180 2.01 13.28 3.60
N VAL A 181 3.26 13.71 3.72
CA VAL A 181 3.79 14.34 4.95
C VAL A 181 3.07 15.66 5.27
N ASP A 182 2.67 16.42 4.24
CA ASP A 182 2.07 17.74 4.41
C ASP A 182 0.56 17.71 4.67
N LYS A 183 -0.09 16.55 4.57
CA LYS A 183 -1.56 16.44 4.64
C LYS A 183 -2.09 15.70 5.88
N ILE A 184 -1.29 15.56 6.90
CA ILE A 184 -1.78 15.15 8.22
C ILE A 184 -2.73 16.24 8.72
N ASP A 185 -4.04 15.92 8.84
CA ASP A 185 -5.00 16.86 9.41
C ASP A 185 -4.53 17.29 10.81
N PRO A 186 -4.17 18.55 10.99
CA PRO A 186 -3.63 19.03 12.26
C PRO A 186 -4.64 18.92 13.43
N ARG A 187 -5.95 18.78 13.13
CA ARG A 187 -7.02 18.66 14.12
C ARG A 187 -7.21 17.24 14.60
N THR A 188 -7.22 16.28 13.69
CA THR A 188 -7.47 14.87 14.03
C THR A 188 -6.19 14.10 14.27
N LYS A 189 -5.05 14.60 13.75
CA LYS A 189 -3.75 13.91 13.72
C LYS A 189 -3.84 12.48 13.21
N ASN A 190 -4.97 12.12 12.60
CA ASN A 190 -5.24 10.78 12.11
C ASN A 190 -5.28 10.80 10.57
N PRO A 191 -4.19 10.41 9.89
CA PRO A 191 -4.12 10.39 8.43
C PRO A 191 -4.92 9.26 7.80
N PHE A 192 -5.62 8.45 8.61
CA PHE A 192 -6.04 7.10 8.24
C PHE A 192 -7.05 7.04 7.11
N PHE A 193 -7.92 8.04 6.96
CA PHE A 193 -9.05 7.98 6.03
C PHE A 193 -9.24 9.22 5.17
N LYS A 194 -8.24 10.08 5.08
CA LYS A 194 -8.40 11.25 4.21
C LYS A 194 -7.69 10.99 2.89
N PRO A 195 -8.42 10.76 1.79
CA PRO A 195 -7.81 10.73 0.48
C PRO A 195 -7.12 12.07 0.23
N CYS A 196 -5.98 12.05 -0.44
CA CYS A 196 -5.25 13.27 -0.81
C CYS A 196 -6.10 14.18 -1.72
N HIS A 197 -7.11 13.64 -2.37
CA HIS A 197 -8.03 14.30 -3.27
C HIS A 197 -9.46 13.89 -2.94
N LYS A 198 -10.43 14.83 -3.13
CA LYS A 198 -11.83 14.64 -2.75
C LYS A 198 -12.49 13.50 -3.51
N ASP A 199 -13.11 12.63 -2.74
CA ASP A 199 -14.31 11.81 -2.94
C ASP A 199 -14.70 11.44 -4.37
N LYS A 200 -13.81 10.71 -5.08
CA LYS A 200 -14.25 9.94 -6.24
C LYS A 200 -14.45 8.47 -5.86
N PRO A 201 -15.43 7.79 -6.45
CA PRO A 201 -15.64 6.37 -6.25
C PRO A 201 -14.38 5.55 -6.53
N ARG A 202 -14.30 4.35 -5.93
CA ARG A 202 -13.24 3.40 -6.26
C ARG A 202 -13.33 3.03 -7.75
N GLY A 203 -12.19 2.83 -8.38
CA GLY A 203 -12.09 2.52 -9.80
C GLY A 203 -12.12 3.74 -10.73
N GLU A 204 -12.52 4.91 -10.26
CA GLU A 204 -12.47 6.13 -11.04
C GLU A 204 -11.11 6.79 -10.98
N LEU A 205 -10.61 7.17 -12.17
CA LEU A 205 -9.33 7.85 -12.33
C LEU A 205 -9.47 9.34 -12.01
N THR A 206 -8.67 9.82 -11.07
CA THR A 206 -8.47 11.24 -10.81
C THR A 206 -7.13 11.68 -11.38
N LYS A 207 -7.14 12.59 -12.36
CA LYS A 207 -5.91 13.25 -12.82
C LYS A 207 -5.48 14.31 -11.82
N VAL A 208 -4.20 14.31 -11.54
CA VAL A 208 -3.57 15.27 -10.64
C VAL A 208 -2.70 16.22 -11.47
N ASP A 209 -3.02 17.52 -11.40
CA ASP A 209 -2.33 18.61 -12.11
C ASP A 209 -1.18 19.20 -11.26
#